data_6df4a1c3c61ea015e53bfbe3be678a8a
#
_entry.id   6df4a1c3c61ea015e53bfbe3be678a8a
#
_cell.length_a   1.000
_cell.length_b   1.000
_cell.length_c   1.000
_cell.angle_alpha   90.00
_cell.angle_beta   90.00
_cell.angle_gamma   90.00
#
_symmetry.space_group_name_H-M   'P 1'
#
loop_
_entity.id
_entity.type
_entity.pdbx_description
1 polymer ?
#
loop_
_entity_poly.entity_id
_entity_poly.type
_entity_poly.pdbx_seq_one_letter_code
_entity_poly.pdbx_strand_id
1 'polypeptide(L)'
;MPSARDFDIASVSAAAGWLHLLDVLDGGVDFRYRVYGTEVANATGLDLNGRLVSAQPEPIRGPILAIYRDVARRPRVVRSLLRFAGPDVASPDWDRIVLPLGEDGSVSRIVAVSRLVTRPRD
;
A
#
# COMPACT_ATOMS: atom_id res chain seq x y z
N MET A 1 -14.81 4.30 10.44
CA MET A 1 -13.44 3.82 10.19
C MET A 1 -13.08 2.76 11.21
N PRO A 2 -12.60 1.59 10.78
CA PRO A 2 -12.21 0.55 11.73
C PRO A 2 -11.04 0.99 12.60
N SER A 3 -11.03 0.52 13.84
CA SER A 3 -9.90 0.72 14.74
C SER A 3 -8.72 -0.15 14.32
N ALA A 4 -7.50 0.35 14.54
CA ALA A 4 -6.30 -0.46 14.32
C ALA A 4 -6.29 -1.71 15.19
N ARG A 5 -6.95 -1.69 16.35
CA ARG A 5 -7.06 -2.84 17.24
C ARG A 5 -8.02 -3.91 16.71
N ASP A 6 -8.98 -3.52 15.89
CA ASP A 6 -9.97 -4.45 15.32
C ASP A 6 -9.42 -5.17 14.09
N PHE A 7 -8.27 -4.74 13.58
CA PHE A 7 -7.67 -5.35 12.41
C PHE A 7 -6.80 -6.54 12.85
N ASP A 8 -7.20 -7.72 12.41
CA ASP A 8 -6.46 -8.95 12.69
C ASP A 8 -5.94 -9.54 11.38
N ILE A 9 -4.62 -9.57 11.24
CA ILE A 9 -3.96 -10.13 10.06
C ILE A 9 -4.34 -11.60 9.87
N ALA A 10 -4.58 -12.35 10.94
CA ALA A 10 -4.97 -13.75 10.82
C ALA A 10 -6.29 -13.92 10.08
N SER A 11 -7.22 -12.95 10.20
CA SER A 11 -8.51 -13.00 9.51
C SER A 11 -8.40 -12.72 8.02
N VAL A 12 -7.26 -12.19 7.56
CA VAL A 12 -7.01 -11.92 6.13
C VAL A 12 -5.82 -12.73 5.62
N SER A 13 -5.58 -13.90 6.20
CA SER A 13 -4.41 -14.73 5.89
C SER A 13 -4.28 -15.08 4.41
N ALA A 14 -5.41 -15.22 3.70
CA ALA A 14 -5.39 -15.50 2.26
C ALA A 14 -4.77 -14.37 1.44
N ALA A 15 -4.83 -13.14 1.95
CA ALA A 15 -4.26 -11.96 1.29
C ALA A 15 -2.93 -11.53 1.91
N ALA A 16 -2.42 -12.24 2.92
CA ALA A 16 -1.28 -11.78 3.73
C ALA A 16 -0.03 -11.51 2.90
N GLY A 17 0.24 -12.33 1.88
CA GLY A 17 1.39 -12.14 1.01
C GLY A 17 1.28 -10.92 0.08
N TRP A 18 0.08 -10.38 -0.09
CA TRP A 18 -0.22 -9.25 -0.97
C TRP A 18 -0.64 -8.01 -0.18
N LEU A 19 -0.44 -8.01 1.12
CA LEU A 19 -0.91 -6.96 2.02
C LEU A 19 0.27 -6.21 2.62
N HIS A 20 0.15 -4.88 2.64
CA HIS A 20 1.04 -4.02 3.41
C HIS A 20 0.27 -3.44 4.59
N LEU A 21 0.93 -3.35 5.73
CA LEU A 21 0.46 -2.61 6.89
C LEU A 21 1.46 -1.49 7.16
N LEU A 22 0.97 -0.26 7.22
CA LEU A 22 1.82 0.91 7.39
C LEU A 22 1.42 1.67 8.65
N ASP A 23 2.42 2.16 9.37
CA ASP A 23 2.20 3.16 10.43
C ASP A 23 2.20 4.55 9.80
N VAL A 24 1.28 5.40 10.26
CA VAL A 24 1.22 6.81 9.86
C VAL A 24 2.17 7.60 10.73
N LEU A 25 3.06 8.36 10.10
CA LEU A 25 4.06 9.17 10.77
C LEU A 25 3.82 10.66 10.49
N ASP A 26 4.20 11.50 11.44
CA ASP A 26 4.20 12.95 11.28
C ASP A 26 2.86 13.50 10.77
N GLY A 27 1.76 12.98 11.32
CA GLY A 27 0.42 13.44 10.95
C GLY A 27 -0.01 13.11 9.54
N GLY A 28 0.63 12.15 8.90
CA GLY A 28 0.27 11.72 7.54
C GLY A 28 1.20 12.26 6.46
N VAL A 29 2.38 12.75 6.85
CA VAL A 29 3.39 13.21 5.89
C VAL A 29 4.20 12.04 5.34
N ASP A 30 4.49 11.05 6.19
CA ASP A 30 5.25 9.86 5.79
C ASP A 30 4.65 8.62 6.45
N PHE A 31 5.13 7.47 6.04
CA PHE A 31 4.60 6.17 6.47
C PHE A 31 5.75 5.18 6.56
N ARG A 32 5.65 4.26 7.51
CA ARG A 32 6.62 3.18 7.66
C ARG A 32 5.94 1.85 7.40
N TYR A 33 6.54 1.03 6.57
CA TYR A 33 6.05 -0.34 6.37
C TYR A 33 6.30 -1.15 7.63
N ARG A 34 5.23 -1.43 8.37
CA ARG A 34 5.28 -2.37 9.49
C ARG A 34 5.29 -3.81 8.99
N VAL A 35 4.50 -4.08 7.96
CA VAL A 35 4.49 -5.35 7.23
C VAL A 35 4.51 -5.03 5.74
N TYR A 36 5.46 -5.60 5.04
CA TYR A 36 5.51 -5.54 3.57
C TYR A 36 5.19 -6.92 3.04
N GLY A 37 4.19 -7.03 2.19
CA GLY A 37 3.70 -8.31 1.68
C GLY A 37 4.80 -9.12 0.98
N THR A 38 4.96 -10.38 1.36
CA THR A 38 6.02 -11.24 0.83
C THR A 38 5.87 -11.51 -0.66
N GLU A 39 4.63 -11.66 -1.14
CA GLU A 39 4.38 -11.87 -2.56
C GLU A 39 4.64 -10.59 -3.38
N VAL A 40 4.38 -9.42 -2.79
CA VAL A 40 4.75 -8.16 -3.42
C VAL A 40 6.27 -8.03 -3.49
N ALA A 41 6.98 -8.37 -2.41
CA ALA A 41 8.44 -8.37 -2.39
C ALA A 41 9.01 -9.30 -3.45
N ASN A 42 8.44 -10.49 -3.60
CA ASN A 42 8.88 -11.45 -4.62
C ASN A 42 8.64 -10.91 -6.03
N ALA A 43 7.49 -10.27 -6.26
CA ALA A 43 7.14 -9.75 -7.57
C ALA A 43 7.99 -8.54 -7.99
N THR A 44 8.36 -7.69 -7.02
CA THR A 44 9.11 -6.46 -7.29
C THR A 44 10.61 -6.60 -7.11
N GLY A 45 11.07 -7.60 -6.38
CA GLY A 45 12.46 -7.76 -5.99
C GLY A 45 12.88 -6.84 -4.85
N LEU A 46 11.95 -6.13 -4.22
CA LEU A 46 12.23 -5.20 -3.12
C LEU A 46 11.50 -5.64 -1.86
N ASP A 47 12.22 -5.76 -0.76
CA ASP A 47 11.63 -5.93 0.57
C ASP A 47 11.78 -4.63 1.34
N LEU A 48 10.65 -3.96 1.58
CA LEU A 48 10.64 -2.66 2.24
C LEU A 48 10.18 -2.73 3.69
N ASN A 49 10.18 -3.91 4.29
CA ASN A 49 9.83 -4.10 5.69
C ASN A 49 10.67 -3.18 6.58
N GLY A 50 9.99 -2.40 7.43
CA GLY A 50 10.64 -1.45 8.32
C GLY A 50 11.12 -0.16 7.68
N ARG A 51 10.99 -0.04 6.36
CA ARG A 51 11.44 1.14 5.61
C ARG A 51 10.34 2.20 5.52
N LEU A 52 10.78 3.44 5.34
CA LEU A 52 9.87 4.54 5.05
C LEU A 52 9.40 4.50 3.60
N VAL A 53 8.15 4.90 3.38
CA VAL A 53 7.64 5.04 2.00
C VAL A 53 8.45 6.09 1.25
N SER A 54 8.85 7.18 1.92
CA SER A 54 9.69 8.22 1.32
C SER A 54 11.08 7.73 0.91
N ALA A 55 11.51 6.58 1.40
CA ALA A 55 12.79 5.99 1.01
C ALA A 55 12.70 5.10 -0.24
N GLN A 56 11.51 4.89 -0.78
CA GLN A 56 11.34 4.12 -2.01
C GLN A 56 11.92 4.87 -3.21
N PRO A 57 12.42 4.13 -4.22
CA PRO A 57 12.92 4.78 -5.42
C PRO A 57 11.81 5.35 -6.29
N GLU A 58 12.13 6.39 -7.06
CA GLU A 58 11.26 6.85 -8.12
C GLU A 58 11.27 5.85 -9.29
N PRO A 59 10.21 5.79 -10.09
CA PRO A 59 9.00 6.64 -10.12
C PRO A 59 7.89 6.18 -9.19
N ILE A 60 8.12 5.17 -8.36
CA ILE A 60 7.10 4.54 -7.51
C ILE A 60 6.72 5.45 -6.35
N ARG A 61 7.70 6.13 -5.76
CA ARG A 61 7.52 6.89 -4.52
C ARG A 61 6.44 7.94 -4.59
N GLY A 62 6.47 8.79 -5.62
CA GLY A 62 5.55 9.91 -5.74
C GLY A 62 4.08 9.48 -5.73
N PRO A 63 3.64 8.61 -6.65
CA PRO A 63 2.25 8.16 -6.70
C PRO A 63 1.80 7.44 -5.42
N ILE A 64 2.65 6.63 -4.83
CA ILE A 64 2.29 5.88 -3.62
C ILE A 64 2.15 6.81 -2.42
N LEU A 65 3.09 7.75 -2.22
CA LEU A 65 2.98 8.75 -1.16
C LEU A 65 1.71 9.58 -1.31
N ALA A 66 1.38 9.99 -2.53
CA ALA A 66 0.19 10.79 -2.77
C ALA A 66 -1.08 10.08 -2.33
N ILE A 67 -1.19 8.78 -2.63
CA ILE A 67 -2.37 7.97 -2.25
C ILE A 67 -2.45 7.84 -0.73
N TYR A 68 -1.35 7.50 -0.07
CA TYR A 68 -1.35 7.31 1.39
C TYR A 68 -1.62 8.62 2.12
N ARG A 69 -1.06 9.73 1.66
CA ARG A 69 -1.32 11.05 2.24
C ARG A 69 -2.78 11.46 2.08
N ASP A 70 -3.37 11.17 0.93
CA ASP A 70 -4.77 11.47 0.68
C ASP A 70 -5.68 10.65 1.61
N VAL A 71 -5.43 9.36 1.76
CA VAL A 71 -6.23 8.49 2.66
C VAL A 71 -6.07 8.91 4.12
N ALA A 72 -4.87 9.33 4.54
CA ALA A 72 -4.64 9.80 5.89
C ALA A 72 -5.37 11.12 6.17
N ARG A 73 -5.45 12.00 5.17
CA ARG A 73 -6.09 13.30 5.29
C ARG A 73 -7.61 13.22 5.17
N ARG A 74 -8.11 12.39 4.28
CA ARG A 74 -9.53 12.18 4.04
C ARG A 74 -9.85 10.69 4.17
N PRO A 75 -10.14 10.21 5.39
CA PRO A 75 -10.28 8.78 5.66
C PRO A 75 -11.44 8.15 4.88
N ARG A 76 -11.08 7.29 3.95
CA ARG A 76 -12.02 6.49 3.17
C ARG A 76 -11.27 5.37 2.45
N VAL A 77 -11.98 4.36 2.02
CA VAL A 77 -11.41 3.31 1.18
C VAL A 77 -11.17 3.85 -0.22
N VAL A 78 -9.97 3.68 -0.74
CA VAL A 78 -9.60 4.12 -2.09
C VAL A 78 -9.12 2.90 -2.87
N ARG A 79 -9.69 2.70 -4.04
CA ARG A 79 -9.17 1.75 -5.02
C ARG A 79 -8.34 2.52 -6.03
N SER A 80 -7.15 2.02 -6.31
CA SER A 80 -6.26 2.66 -7.28
C SER A 80 -5.63 1.63 -8.19
N LEU A 81 -5.32 2.07 -9.40
CA LEU A 81 -4.58 1.28 -10.38
C LEU A 81 -3.25 1.97 -10.61
N LEU A 82 -2.15 1.29 -10.26
CA LEU A 82 -0.81 1.79 -10.49
C LEU A 82 -0.27 1.19 -11.76
N ARG A 83 0.08 2.07 -12.70
CA ARG A 83 0.72 1.71 -13.95
C ARG A 83 2.10 2.32 -13.96
N PHE A 84 3.10 1.47 -14.12
CA PHE A 84 4.46 1.97 -14.24
C PHE A 84 4.82 2.00 -15.72
N ALA A 85 4.96 3.22 -16.23
CA ALA A 85 5.44 3.43 -17.58
C ALA A 85 6.94 3.12 -17.60
N GLY A 86 7.29 2.00 -18.16
CA GLY A 86 8.68 1.60 -18.35
C GLY A 86 8.87 1.10 -19.76
N PRO A 87 10.11 0.89 -20.18
CA PRO A 87 10.40 0.32 -21.50
C PRO A 87 9.90 -1.11 -21.64
N ASP A 88 9.57 -1.75 -20.55
CA ASP A 88 9.07 -3.11 -20.53
C ASP A 88 7.55 -3.11 -20.58
N VAL A 89 7.01 -3.35 -21.77
CA VAL A 89 5.56 -3.43 -22.01
C VAL A 89 4.91 -4.62 -21.31
N ALA A 90 5.69 -5.55 -20.79
CA ALA A 90 5.17 -6.70 -20.05
C ALA A 90 5.01 -6.44 -18.56
N SER A 91 5.36 -5.24 -18.08
CA SER A 91 5.19 -4.88 -16.67
C SER A 91 3.70 -4.93 -16.29
N PRO A 92 3.34 -5.65 -15.23
CA PRO A 92 1.95 -5.72 -14.82
C PRO A 92 1.49 -4.40 -14.20
N ASP A 93 0.19 -4.15 -14.30
CA ASP A 93 -0.45 -3.11 -13.51
C ASP A 93 -0.74 -3.66 -12.10
N TRP A 94 -0.78 -2.77 -11.14
CA TRP A 94 -1.14 -3.10 -9.76
C TRP A 94 -2.51 -2.53 -9.44
N ASP A 95 -3.46 -3.41 -9.15
CA ASP A 95 -4.78 -3.04 -8.64
C ASP A 95 -4.70 -3.08 -7.12
N ARG A 96 -4.99 -1.96 -6.47
CA ARG A 96 -4.78 -1.80 -5.03
C ARG A 96 -6.02 -1.26 -4.35
N ILE A 97 -6.29 -1.77 -3.17
CA ILE A 97 -7.28 -1.20 -2.26
C ILE A 97 -6.53 -0.69 -1.05
N VAL A 98 -6.72 0.59 -0.73
CA VAL A 98 -6.07 1.26 0.38
C VAL A 98 -7.15 1.68 1.36
N LEU A 99 -7.01 1.29 2.62
CA LEU A 99 -7.99 1.62 3.64
C LEU A 99 -7.33 2.14 4.91
N PRO A 100 -7.99 3.12 5.57
CA PRO A 100 -7.48 3.67 6.79
C PRO A 100 -7.92 2.86 8.01
N LEU A 101 -7.07 2.84 9.03
CA LEU A 101 -7.41 2.35 10.36
C LEU A 101 -7.12 3.46 11.36
N GLY A 102 -7.97 3.62 12.35
CA GLY A 102 -7.75 4.62 13.37
C GLY A 102 -8.91 4.77 14.31
N GLU A 103 -8.88 5.83 15.10
CA GLU A 103 -9.90 6.15 16.09
C GLU A 103 -10.17 7.64 16.10
N ASP A 104 -11.41 8.03 16.43
CA ASP A 104 -11.83 9.42 16.57
C ASP A 104 -11.51 10.28 15.34
N GLY A 105 -11.65 9.70 14.14
CA GLY A 105 -11.37 10.40 12.89
C GLY A 105 -9.90 10.56 12.55
N SER A 106 -9.01 10.08 13.42
CA SER A 106 -7.56 10.15 13.19
C SER A 106 -7.04 8.82 12.66
N VAL A 107 -6.32 8.85 11.55
CA VAL A 107 -5.75 7.68 10.92
C VAL A 107 -4.40 7.38 11.54
N SER A 108 -4.26 6.20 12.15
CA SER A 108 -3.00 5.76 12.77
C SER A 108 -2.26 4.74 11.92
N ARG A 109 -2.98 4.00 11.09
CA ARG A 109 -2.41 2.98 10.21
C ARG A 109 -3.14 2.96 8.87
N ILE A 110 -2.45 2.40 7.88
CA ILE A 110 -3.02 2.17 6.56
C ILE A 110 -2.79 0.71 6.19
N VAL A 111 -3.79 0.10 5.59
CA VAL A 111 -3.69 -1.23 4.99
C VAL A 111 -3.79 -1.06 3.48
N ALA A 112 -2.87 -1.66 2.76
CA ALA A 112 -2.90 -1.69 1.31
C ALA A 112 -2.88 -3.15 0.86
N VAL A 113 -3.90 -3.56 0.11
CA VAL A 113 -3.97 -4.89 -0.50
C VAL A 113 -3.74 -4.73 -1.99
N SER A 114 -2.82 -5.50 -2.54
CA SER A 114 -2.39 -5.38 -3.92
C SER A 114 -2.72 -6.65 -4.70
N ARG A 115 -3.01 -6.48 -5.98
CA ARG A 115 -3.22 -7.58 -6.92
C ARG A 115 -2.54 -7.22 -8.23
N LEU A 116 -1.83 -8.19 -8.80
CA LEU A 116 -1.27 -8.03 -10.14
C LEU A 116 -2.36 -8.21 -11.19
N VAL A 117 -2.39 -7.31 -12.14
CA VAL A 117 -3.30 -7.39 -13.28
C VAL A 117 -2.47 -7.44 -14.54
N THR A 118 -2.55 -8.56 -15.25
CA THR A 118 -1.85 -8.70 -16.53
C THR A 118 -2.62 -7.95 -17.59
N ARG A 119 -1.92 -7.06 -18.30
CA ARG A 119 -2.55 -6.37 -19.43
C ARG A 119 -2.81 -7.36 -20.55
N PRO A 120 -3.97 -7.25 -21.25
CA PRO A 120 -4.20 -8.05 -22.44
C PRO A 120 -3.13 -7.72 -23.48
N ARG A 121 -2.64 -8.75 -24.15
CA ARG A 121 -1.80 -8.54 -25.32
C ARG A 121 -2.68 -8.31 -26.53
N ASP A 122 -2.49 -7.20 -27.15
CA ASP A 122 -3.12 -6.89 -28.43
C ASP A 122 -2.30 -7.48 -29.57
#